data_8a79cbc8ee59e004264352b2575d9583
#
_entry.id   8a79cbc8ee59e004264352b2575d9583
#
_cell.length_a   1.000
_cell.length_b   1.000
_cell.length_c   1.000
_cell.angle_alpha   90.00
_cell.angle_beta   90.00
_cell.angle_gamma   90.00
#
_symmetry.space_group_name_H-M   'P 1'
#
loop_
_entity.id
_entity.type
_entity.pdbx_description
1 polymer ?
#
loop_
_entity_poly.entity_id
_entity_poly.type
_entity_poly.pdbx_seq_one_letter_code
_entity_poly.pdbx_strand_id
1 'polypeptide(L)'
;MQVSQALDIMEALYRAAEHPDITEIKRYGRDAEPGGQSPAGIRLWHESGSSSMLWAAVPHRDAQPLPLGEMPPPRLRFWRLLVLTHQILDVAQPEPFASWELCATPGVGWTENGHPTPSALRITCRDRTVLHLRATATSGDRREPETDPYPDYQIPEGVREWHHKVSAPSAGHV
;
A
#
# COMPACT_ATOMS: atom_id res chain seq x y z
N MET A 1 -0.48 1.36 18.62
CA MET A 1 0.02 2.18 17.48
C MET A 1 -1.11 3.02 16.92
N GLN A 2 -0.84 4.26 16.55
CA GLN A 2 -1.81 5.11 15.86
C GLN A 2 -1.75 4.87 14.35
N VAL A 3 -2.86 5.10 13.65
CA VAL A 3 -2.94 4.98 12.18
C VAL A 3 -1.90 5.86 11.48
N SER A 4 -1.73 7.11 11.93
CA SER A 4 -0.73 8.02 11.36
C SER A 4 0.69 7.46 11.40
N GLN A 5 1.08 6.85 12.50
CA GLN A 5 2.40 6.22 12.65
C GLN A 5 2.59 5.05 11.68
N ALA A 6 1.57 4.21 11.51
CA ALA A 6 1.63 3.12 10.54
C ALA A 6 1.73 3.64 9.10
N LEU A 7 0.98 4.69 8.78
CA LEU A 7 1.04 5.31 7.44
C LEU A 7 2.38 6.01 7.19
N ASP A 8 3.02 6.58 8.22
CA ASP A 8 4.38 7.14 8.09
C ASP A 8 5.40 6.05 7.73
N ILE A 9 5.30 4.88 8.38
CA ILE A 9 6.11 3.71 8.03
C ILE A 9 5.86 3.29 6.58
N MET A 10 4.59 3.15 6.20
CA MET A 10 4.21 2.71 4.85
C MET A 10 4.68 3.68 3.78
N GLU A 11 4.55 5.00 3.99
CA GLU A 11 5.06 6.02 3.08
C GLU A 11 6.57 5.90 2.90
N ALA A 12 7.32 5.76 3.99
CA ALA A 12 8.76 5.59 3.96
C ALA A 12 9.17 4.32 3.20
N LEU A 13 8.44 3.23 3.39
CA LEU A 13 8.67 1.97 2.68
C LEU A 13 8.41 2.08 1.17
N TYR A 14 7.34 2.74 0.75
CA TYR A 14 7.09 2.98 -0.68
C TYR A 14 8.18 3.82 -1.32
N ARG A 15 8.67 4.85 -0.61
CA ARG A 15 9.80 5.66 -1.09
C ARG A 15 11.09 4.84 -1.19
N ALA A 16 11.35 4.00 -0.20
CA ALA A 16 12.52 3.13 -0.17
C ALA A 16 12.47 2.01 -1.23
N ALA A 17 11.29 1.56 -1.60
CA ALA A 17 11.09 0.54 -2.62
C ALA A 17 11.45 1.03 -4.03
N GLU A 18 11.41 2.33 -4.29
CA GLU A 18 11.82 2.94 -5.58
C GLU A 18 11.20 2.24 -6.80
N HIS A 19 9.90 1.88 -6.69
CA HIS A 19 9.23 1.18 -7.78
C HIS A 19 9.12 2.09 -9.01
N PRO A 20 9.61 1.67 -10.20
CA PRO A 20 9.72 2.53 -11.36
C PRO A 20 8.37 3.03 -11.92
N ASP A 21 7.28 2.30 -11.69
CA ASP A 21 5.93 2.72 -12.10
C ASP A 21 5.33 3.81 -11.20
N ILE A 22 5.88 4.03 -9.99
CA ILE A 22 5.36 5.02 -9.04
C ILE A 22 6.07 6.35 -9.26
N THR A 23 5.31 7.36 -9.69
CA THR A 23 5.83 8.69 -10.03
C THR A 23 5.71 9.68 -8.89
N GLU A 24 4.74 9.51 -8.01
CA GLU A 24 4.51 10.41 -6.87
C GLU A 24 3.86 9.64 -5.70
N ILE A 25 4.20 10.03 -4.47
CA ILE A 25 3.65 9.48 -3.24
C ILE A 25 3.26 10.64 -2.34
N LYS A 26 2.00 10.69 -1.91
CA LYS A 26 1.51 11.71 -0.98
C LYS A 26 0.58 11.14 0.08
N ARG A 27 0.70 11.68 1.29
CA ARG A 27 -0.30 11.52 2.35
C ARG A 27 -1.52 12.35 2.03
N TYR A 28 -2.70 11.86 2.41
CA TYR A 28 -3.96 12.58 2.30
C TYR A 28 -4.90 12.24 3.47
N GLY A 29 -6.00 12.98 3.57
CA GLY A 29 -7.03 12.75 4.55
C GLY A 29 -6.79 13.47 5.87
N ARG A 30 -7.43 12.98 6.94
CA ARG A 30 -7.57 13.70 8.21
C ARG A 30 -6.27 14.07 8.90
N ASP A 31 -5.22 13.31 8.72
CA ASP A 31 -3.93 13.53 9.38
C ASP A 31 -2.92 14.31 8.52
N ALA A 32 -3.25 14.56 7.26
CA ALA A 32 -2.37 15.27 6.32
C ALA A 32 -2.94 16.62 5.85
N GLU A 33 -4.27 16.75 5.84
CA GLU A 33 -4.97 17.93 5.33
C GLU A 33 -5.82 18.56 6.43
N PRO A 34 -5.58 19.83 6.81
CA PRO A 34 -6.41 20.54 7.78
C PRO A 34 -7.89 20.53 7.34
N GLY A 35 -8.78 20.01 8.19
CA GLY A 35 -10.21 19.89 7.88
C GLY A 35 -10.56 18.78 6.89
N GLY A 36 -9.64 17.89 6.54
CA GLY A 36 -9.87 16.76 5.66
C GLY A 36 -10.98 15.84 6.17
N GLN A 37 -11.93 15.50 5.28
CA GLN A 37 -13.06 14.61 5.60
C GLN A 37 -12.74 13.14 5.29
N SER A 38 -11.83 12.90 4.36
CA SER A 38 -11.43 11.54 3.97
C SER A 38 -10.68 10.82 5.07
N PRO A 39 -10.78 9.50 5.16
CA PRO A 39 -9.90 8.70 6.01
C PRO A 39 -8.42 8.99 5.71
N ALA A 40 -7.59 8.85 6.72
CA ALA A 40 -6.14 8.97 6.55
C ALA A 40 -5.62 7.90 5.59
N GLY A 41 -4.75 8.29 4.66
CA GLY A 41 -4.23 7.38 3.64
C GLY A 41 -3.00 7.90 2.92
N ILE A 42 -2.52 7.06 2.00
CA ILE A 42 -1.41 7.34 1.09
C ILE A 42 -1.92 7.14 -0.33
N ARG A 43 -1.62 8.08 -1.20
CA ARG A 43 -1.90 8.00 -2.63
C ARG A 43 -0.61 7.87 -3.42
N LEU A 44 -0.60 6.92 -4.32
CA LEU A 44 0.50 6.65 -5.24
C LEU A 44 0.01 6.90 -6.67
N TRP A 45 0.73 7.74 -7.42
CA TRP A 45 0.47 7.95 -8.84
C TRP A 45 1.38 7.06 -9.67
N HIS A 46 0.87 6.61 -10.80
CA HIS A 46 1.53 5.70 -11.72
C HIS A 46 1.85 6.39 -13.06
N GLU A 47 2.76 5.83 -13.82
CA GLU A 47 3.16 6.38 -15.12
C GLU A 47 2.00 6.50 -16.12
N SER A 48 0.97 5.67 -16.00
CA SER A 48 -0.25 5.77 -16.80
C SER A 48 -1.13 6.98 -16.45
N GLY A 49 -0.80 7.73 -15.39
CA GLY A 49 -1.63 8.79 -14.84
C GLY A 49 -2.72 8.30 -13.89
N SER A 50 -2.90 6.98 -13.76
CA SER A 50 -3.79 6.40 -12.74
C SER A 50 -3.20 6.58 -11.34
N SER A 51 -4.02 6.37 -10.32
CA SER A 51 -3.53 6.34 -8.95
C SER A 51 -4.15 5.21 -8.15
N SER A 52 -3.41 4.76 -7.15
CA SER A 52 -3.91 3.83 -6.15
C SER A 52 -3.76 4.43 -4.76
N MET A 53 -4.66 4.06 -3.86
CA MET A 53 -4.71 4.61 -2.52
C MET A 53 -4.77 3.48 -1.50
N LEU A 54 -3.94 3.58 -0.48
CA LEU A 54 -4.01 2.76 0.72
C LEU A 54 -4.51 3.63 1.86
N TRP A 55 -5.62 3.25 2.52
CA TRP A 55 -6.26 4.07 3.52
C TRP A 55 -6.82 3.28 4.69
N ALA A 56 -6.87 3.92 5.85
CA ALA A 56 -7.35 3.32 7.08
C ALA A 56 -8.87 3.08 7.02
N ALA A 57 -9.28 1.86 7.30
CA ALA A 57 -10.66 1.44 7.31
C ALA A 57 -11.03 0.78 8.64
N VAL A 58 -12.33 0.78 8.93
CA VAL A 58 -12.86 0.00 10.05
C VAL A 58 -12.73 -1.49 9.73
N PRO A 59 -12.20 -2.31 10.64
CA PRO A 59 -12.13 -3.74 10.44
C PRO A 59 -13.51 -4.36 10.19
N HIS A 60 -13.62 -5.21 9.18
CA HIS A 60 -14.82 -6.01 8.97
C HIS A 60 -14.69 -7.32 9.73
N ARG A 61 -15.71 -7.66 10.54
CA ARG A 61 -15.66 -8.87 11.40
C ARG A 61 -15.49 -10.17 10.61
N ASP A 62 -16.02 -10.19 9.39
CA ASP A 62 -16.03 -11.38 8.53
C ASP A 62 -14.90 -11.37 7.49
N ALA A 63 -13.91 -10.48 7.66
CA ALA A 63 -12.72 -10.46 6.80
C ALA A 63 -11.95 -11.77 6.95
N GLN A 64 -11.70 -12.43 5.82
CA GLN A 64 -10.98 -13.71 5.77
C GLN A 64 -9.56 -13.51 5.23
N PRO A 65 -8.54 -14.10 5.85
CA PRO A 65 -7.20 -14.04 5.31
C PRO A 65 -7.10 -14.76 3.97
N LEU A 66 -6.31 -14.20 3.07
CA LEU A 66 -5.97 -14.77 1.78
C LEU A 66 -4.47 -15.00 1.65
N PRO A 67 -4.05 -16.07 0.97
CA PRO A 67 -2.65 -16.28 0.68
C PRO A 67 -2.13 -15.19 -0.27
N LEU A 68 -0.85 -14.85 -0.13
CA LEU A 68 -0.17 -14.02 -1.12
C LEU A 68 -0.09 -14.77 -2.44
N GLY A 69 -0.69 -14.17 -3.48
CA GLY A 69 -0.64 -14.69 -4.84
C GLY A 69 0.39 -13.98 -5.70
N GLU A 70 0.34 -14.26 -7.00
CA GLU A 70 1.15 -13.57 -7.99
C GLU A 70 0.77 -12.08 -8.09
N MET A 71 1.68 -11.27 -8.60
CA MET A 71 1.42 -9.86 -8.87
C MET A 71 0.36 -9.73 -9.96
N PRO A 72 -0.80 -9.12 -9.67
CA PRO A 72 -1.86 -8.94 -10.67
C PRO A 72 -1.45 -7.93 -11.76
N PRO A 73 -2.11 -7.95 -12.93
CA PRO A 73 -1.80 -7.02 -14.00
C PRO A 73 -2.09 -5.56 -13.61
N PRO A 74 -1.46 -4.58 -14.28
CA PRO A 74 -1.61 -3.15 -13.96
C PRO A 74 -3.06 -2.64 -13.94
N ARG A 75 -3.96 -3.20 -14.75
CA ARG A 75 -5.40 -2.85 -14.76
C ARG A 75 -6.09 -3.08 -13.40
N LEU A 76 -5.51 -3.91 -12.53
CA LEU A 76 -6.01 -4.22 -11.19
C LEU A 76 -5.18 -3.46 -10.13
N ARG A 77 -5.08 -2.13 -10.25
CA ARG A 77 -4.21 -1.27 -9.44
C ARG A 77 -4.40 -1.43 -7.93
N PHE A 78 -5.64 -1.52 -7.45
CA PHE A 78 -5.90 -1.70 -6.03
C PHE A 78 -5.33 -3.02 -5.49
N TRP A 79 -5.48 -4.10 -6.27
CA TRP A 79 -4.95 -5.41 -5.89
C TRP A 79 -3.42 -5.46 -5.99
N ARG A 80 -2.85 -4.89 -7.06
CA ARG A 80 -1.39 -4.73 -7.18
C ARG A 80 -0.79 -3.98 -5.99
N LEU A 81 -1.45 -2.91 -5.55
CA LEU A 81 -0.98 -2.14 -4.40
C LEU A 81 -0.93 -3.01 -3.14
N LEU A 82 -1.95 -3.81 -2.88
CA LEU A 82 -1.99 -4.69 -1.72
C LEU A 82 -0.89 -5.77 -1.78
N VAL A 83 -0.69 -6.40 -2.94
CA VAL A 83 0.36 -7.40 -3.14
C VAL A 83 1.75 -6.77 -3.00
N LEU A 84 1.99 -5.64 -3.65
CA LEU A 84 3.25 -4.90 -3.53
C LEU A 84 3.53 -4.52 -2.08
N THR A 85 2.53 -4.01 -1.38
CA THR A 85 2.65 -3.63 0.03
C THR A 85 3.04 -4.82 0.89
N HIS A 86 2.39 -5.97 0.70
CA HIS A 86 2.71 -7.19 1.43
C HIS A 86 4.17 -7.63 1.16
N GLN A 87 4.59 -7.62 -0.10
CA GLN A 87 5.95 -7.98 -0.48
C GLN A 87 7.01 -7.02 0.11
N ILE A 88 6.71 -5.71 0.12
CA ILE A 88 7.59 -4.71 0.75
C ILE A 88 7.73 -4.99 2.25
N LEU A 89 6.63 -5.29 2.92
CA LEU A 89 6.66 -5.63 4.35
C LEU A 89 7.45 -6.91 4.63
N ASP A 90 7.37 -7.92 3.76
CA ASP A 90 8.15 -9.15 3.87
C ASP A 90 9.66 -8.90 3.78
N VAL A 91 10.08 -7.95 2.95
CA VAL A 91 11.50 -7.57 2.85
C VAL A 91 11.90 -6.67 4.01
N ALA A 92 11.09 -5.66 4.33
CA ALA A 92 11.42 -4.62 5.31
C ALA A 92 11.39 -5.10 6.75
N GLN A 93 10.46 -6.01 7.09
CA GLN A 93 10.26 -6.51 8.45
C GLN A 93 10.21 -5.39 9.50
N PRO A 94 9.32 -4.37 9.37
CA PRO A 94 9.31 -3.23 10.27
C PRO A 94 9.10 -3.67 11.71
N GLU A 95 9.98 -3.27 12.61
CA GLU A 95 9.96 -3.70 14.02
C GLU A 95 8.61 -3.48 14.72
N PRO A 96 7.86 -2.35 14.49
CA PRO A 96 6.58 -2.14 15.15
C PRO A 96 5.46 -3.09 14.72
N PHE A 97 5.61 -3.78 13.59
CA PHE A 97 4.61 -4.72 13.08
C PHE A 97 4.97 -6.17 13.48
N ALA A 98 3.99 -6.87 14.03
CA ALA A 98 4.17 -8.28 14.42
C ALA A 98 3.82 -9.24 13.27
N SER A 99 2.78 -8.90 12.49
CA SER A 99 2.35 -9.69 11.33
C SER A 99 1.49 -8.86 10.39
N TRP A 100 1.38 -9.30 9.14
CA TRP A 100 0.51 -8.71 8.11
C TRP A 100 -0.04 -9.80 7.20
N GLU A 101 -1.24 -9.59 6.71
CA GLU A 101 -1.92 -10.55 5.83
C GLU A 101 -2.92 -9.84 4.90
N LEU A 102 -3.08 -10.37 3.70
CA LEU A 102 -4.13 -9.94 2.80
C LEU A 102 -5.47 -10.50 3.29
N CYS A 103 -6.53 -9.71 3.15
CA CYS A 103 -7.87 -10.12 3.53
C CYS A 103 -8.87 -9.86 2.40
N ALA A 104 -9.81 -10.80 2.24
CA ALA A 104 -11.03 -10.58 1.49
C ALA A 104 -12.18 -10.24 2.46
N THR A 105 -13.03 -9.31 2.06
CA THR A 105 -14.22 -8.93 2.81
C THR A 105 -15.45 -9.42 2.05
N PRO A 106 -16.34 -10.23 2.65
CA PRO A 106 -17.57 -10.67 2.00
C PRO A 106 -18.39 -9.49 1.48
N GLY A 107 -18.83 -9.55 0.23
CA GLY A 107 -19.61 -8.50 -0.43
C GLY A 107 -18.82 -7.25 -0.81
N VAL A 108 -17.52 -7.22 -0.56
CA VAL A 108 -16.63 -6.13 -0.96
C VAL A 108 -15.52 -6.69 -1.84
N GLY A 109 -15.36 -6.10 -3.01
CA GLY A 109 -14.33 -6.52 -3.97
C GLY A 109 -14.84 -7.41 -5.08
N TRP A 110 -13.92 -7.84 -5.88
CA TRP A 110 -14.17 -8.62 -7.09
C TRP A 110 -13.97 -10.10 -6.79
N THR A 111 -14.70 -10.93 -7.52
CA THR A 111 -14.31 -12.33 -7.70
C THR A 111 -13.68 -12.46 -9.07
N GLU A 112 -12.45 -12.94 -9.13
CA GLU A 112 -11.84 -13.32 -10.40
C GLU A 112 -11.86 -14.84 -10.51
N ASN A 113 -12.47 -15.34 -11.58
CA ASN A 113 -12.65 -16.79 -11.79
C ASN A 113 -13.30 -17.52 -10.61
N GLY A 114 -14.25 -16.87 -9.93
CA GLY A 114 -14.96 -17.43 -8.78
C GLY A 114 -14.17 -17.43 -7.47
N HIS A 115 -12.96 -16.86 -7.45
CA HIS A 115 -12.15 -16.73 -6.24
C HIS A 115 -12.20 -15.30 -5.68
N PRO A 116 -12.26 -15.12 -4.35
CA PRO A 116 -12.24 -13.80 -3.74
C PRO A 116 -10.89 -13.13 -3.99
N THR A 117 -10.93 -11.84 -4.30
CA THR A 117 -9.72 -11.00 -4.41
C THR A 117 -9.49 -10.24 -3.11
N PRO A 118 -8.24 -9.89 -2.77
CA PRO A 118 -7.96 -9.10 -1.57
C PRO A 118 -8.59 -7.71 -1.68
N SER A 119 -9.19 -7.26 -0.60
CA SER A 119 -9.76 -5.92 -0.48
C SER A 119 -9.06 -5.06 0.58
N ALA A 120 -8.26 -5.69 1.45
CA ALA A 120 -7.55 -5.03 2.53
C ALA A 120 -6.27 -5.77 2.91
N LEU A 121 -5.41 -5.03 3.59
CA LEU A 121 -4.27 -5.54 4.33
C LEU A 121 -4.57 -5.38 5.83
N ARG A 122 -4.48 -6.45 6.57
CA ARG A 122 -4.56 -6.44 8.03
C ARG A 122 -3.16 -6.48 8.61
N ILE A 123 -2.82 -5.51 9.46
CA ILE A 123 -1.54 -5.44 10.14
C ILE A 123 -1.80 -5.57 11.65
N THR A 124 -1.15 -6.55 12.27
CA THR A 124 -1.11 -6.68 13.73
C THR A 124 0.19 -6.07 14.23
N CYS A 125 0.07 -5.06 15.08
CA CYS A 125 1.22 -4.37 15.67
C CYS A 125 1.68 -5.10 16.95
N ARG A 126 2.93 -4.87 17.37
CA ARG A 126 3.47 -5.47 18.60
C ARG A 126 2.78 -5.00 19.87
N ASP A 127 2.19 -3.81 19.86
CA ASP A 127 1.33 -3.32 20.96
C ASP A 127 -0.09 -3.89 20.94
N ARG A 128 -0.35 -4.90 20.11
CA ARG A 128 -1.63 -5.57 19.88
C ARG A 128 -2.69 -4.75 19.14
N THR A 129 -2.37 -3.55 18.68
CA THR A 129 -3.26 -2.81 17.79
C THR A 129 -3.40 -3.56 16.47
N VAL A 130 -4.61 -3.66 15.96
CA VAL A 130 -4.90 -4.23 14.64
C VAL A 130 -5.37 -3.11 13.72
N LEU A 131 -4.70 -2.97 12.59
CA LEU A 131 -5.01 -1.98 11.57
C LEU A 131 -5.56 -2.68 10.33
N HIS A 132 -6.59 -2.10 9.73
CA HIS A 132 -7.09 -2.49 8.43
C HIS A 132 -6.85 -1.37 7.43
N LEU A 133 -6.11 -1.67 6.38
CA LEU A 133 -5.80 -0.75 5.30
C LEU A 133 -6.46 -1.27 4.02
N ARG A 134 -7.42 -0.52 3.49
CA ARG A 134 -8.07 -0.84 2.22
C ARG A 134 -7.33 -0.20 1.07
N ALA A 135 -7.40 -0.84 -0.08
CA ALA A 135 -6.90 -0.27 -1.32
C ALA A 135 -8.04 0.06 -2.27
N THR A 136 -7.93 1.21 -2.92
CA THR A 136 -8.80 1.68 -4.00
C THR A 136 -7.93 2.25 -5.12
N ALA A 137 -8.51 2.44 -6.30
CA ALA A 137 -7.79 3.00 -7.43
C ALA A 137 -8.68 3.93 -8.24
N THR A 138 -8.05 4.88 -8.92
CA THR A 138 -8.70 5.75 -9.92
C THR A 138 -8.00 5.59 -11.26
N SER A 139 -8.79 5.60 -12.34
CA SER A 139 -8.25 5.55 -13.70
C SER A 139 -7.49 6.82 -14.03
N GLY A 140 -6.45 6.69 -14.84
CA GLY A 140 -5.73 7.79 -15.43
C GLY A 140 -6.31 8.17 -16.81
N ASP A 141 -5.64 9.11 -17.45
CA ASP A 141 -5.94 9.57 -18.82
C ASP A 141 -5.37 8.62 -19.89
N ARG A 142 -4.47 7.75 -19.51
CA ARG A 142 -3.88 6.72 -20.36
C ARG A 142 -4.40 5.32 -19.99
N ARG A 143 -4.49 4.46 -20.99
CA ARG A 143 -4.83 3.06 -20.77
C ARG A 143 -3.72 2.36 -19.98
N GLU A 144 -4.12 1.54 -19.01
CA GLU A 144 -3.18 0.70 -18.27
C GLU A 144 -2.53 -0.33 -19.20
N PRO A 145 -1.23 -0.63 -19.01
CA PRO A 145 -0.58 -1.73 -19.71
C PRO A 145 -1.29 -3.05 -19.44
N GLU A 146 -1.36 -3.92 -20.43
CA GLU A 146 -1.94 -5.26 -20.27
C GLU A 146 -1.02 -6.21 -19.51
N THR A 147 0.28 -5.98 -19.64
CA THR A 147 1.33 -6.74 -18.94
C THR A 147 2.16 -5.81 -18.07
N ASP A 148 2.83 -6.38 -17.09
CA ASP A 148 3.74 -5.62 -16.23
C ASP A 148 4.87 -4.99 -17.08
N PRO A 149 5.02 -3.66 -17.11
CA PRO A 149 6.11 -3.01 -17.83
C PRO A 149 7.47 -3.19 -17.15
N TYR A 150 7.50 -3.67 -15.91
CA TYR A 150 8.71 -3.86 -15.11
C TYR A 150 8.77 -5.28 -14.50
N PRO A 151 8.77 -6.34 -15.34
CA PRO A 151 8.69 -7.71 -14.86
C PRO A 151 9.92 -8.13 -14.05
N ASP A 152 11.06 -7.47 -14.26
CA ASP A 152 12.32 -7.76 -13.58
C ASP A 152 12.53 -6.90 -12.31
N TYR A 153 11.57 -6.05 -11.95
CA TYR A 153 11.68 -5.25 -10.75
C TYR A 153 11.73 -6.15 -9.51
N GLN A 154 12.69 -5.87 -8.64
CA GLN A 154 12.83 -6.51 -7.34
C GLN A 154 12.90 -5.44 -6.26
N ILE A 155 12.26 -5.71 -5.14
CA ILE A 155 12.29 -4.81 -3.99
C ILE A 155 13.72 -4.75 -3.47
N PRO A 156 14.34 -3.53 -3.39
CA PRO A 156 15.71 -3.39 -2.91
C PRO A 156 15.86 -3.86 -1.46
N GLU A 157 16.96 -4.53 -1.13
CA GLU A 157 17.26 -4.88 0.26
C GLU A 157 17.38 -3.65 1.18
N GLY A 158 17.76 -2.50 0.64
CA GLY A 158 17.81 -1.21 1.35
C GLY A 158 16.47 -0.74 1.90
N VAL A 159 15.35 -1.40 1.53
CA VAL A 159 14.04 -1.21 2.17
C VAL A 159 14.09 -1.57 3.66
N ARG A 160 14.98 -2.47 4.09
CA ARG A 160 15.20 -2.79 5.52
C ARG A 160 15.72 -1.61 6.34
N GLU A 161 16.37 -0.67 5.68
CA GLU A 161 16.92 0.55 6.29
C GLU A 161 16.04 1.79 6.05
N TRP A 162 14.75 1.57 5.84
CA TRP A 162 13.78 2.61 5.51
C TRP A 162 13.79 3.79 6.50
N HIS A 163 14.04 3.53 7.78
CA HIS A 163 14.09 4.55 8.83
C HIS A 163 15.25 5.54 8.65
N HIS A 164 16.34 5.13 8.04
CA HIS A 164 17.47 6.04 7.75
C HIS A 164 17.15 7.00 6.59
N LYS A 165 16.31 6.58 5.64
CA LYS A 165 15.90 7.44 4.52
C LYS A 165 14.93 8.56 4.93
N VAL A 166 14.15 8.35 5.98
CA VAL A 166 13.22 9.37 6.53
C VAL A 166 13.96 10.46 7.28
N SER A 167 15.08 10.12 7.92
CA SER A 167 15.87 11.04 8.73
C SER A 167 16.86 11.90 7.93
N ALA A 168 17.01 11.66 6.63
CA ALA A 168 17.86 12.50 5.79
C ALA A 168 17.14 13.84 5.55
N PRO A 169 17.69 14.99 5.99
CA PRO A 169 17.10 16.28 5.69
C PRO A 169 17.08 16.44 4.16
N SER A 170 15.93 16.84 3.63
CA SER A 170 15.86 17.30 2.24
C SER A 170 16.98 18.29 2.02
N ALA A 171 17.94 17.94 1.17
CA ALA A 171 18.98 18.88 0.75
C ALA A 171 18.23 20.04 0.09
N GLY A 172 18.12 21.15 0.85
CA GLY A 172 17.50 22.36 0.36
C GLY A 172 18.20 22.76 -0.91
N HIS A 173 17.46 22.88 -1.97
CA HIS A 173 17.93 23.58 -3.16
C HIS A 173 18.11 25.05 -2.71
N VAL A 174 19.38 25.45 -2.64
CA VAL A 174 19.80 26.85 -2.60
C VAL A 174 19.62 27.41 -3.99
#